data_1b094a2adf4131da0c2ec737963aec29
#
_entry.id   1b094a2adf4131da0c2ec737963aec29
#
_cell.length_a   1.000
_cell.length_b   1.000
_cell.length_c   1.000
_cell.angle_alpha   90.00
_cell.angle_beta   90.00
_cell.angle_gamma   90.00
#
_symmetry.space_group_name_H-M   'P 1'
#
loop_
_entity.id
_entity.type
_entity.pdbx_description
1 polymer ?
#
loop_
_entity_poly.entity_id
_entity_poly.type
_entity_poly.pdbx_seq_one_letter_code
_entity_poly.pdbx_strand_id
1 'polypeptide(L)'
;MLVTHQPVFRKFWHAVMPLSQLASGPQPFTLLGESIVLFLDAQGEPAALRDRCCHRTARLSKGWCVDAQGQACAQGHIQCGYHGWTYDRGGKVIRIPQYDEGRAVPPDYK
;
A
#
# COMPACT_ATOMS: atom_id res chain seq x y z
N MET A 1 -22.62 20.57 2.37
CA MET A 1 -22.17 19.18 2.53
C MET A 1 -20.86 18.95 1.77
N LEU A 2 -19.93 18.28 2.38
CA LEU A 2 -18.66 17.95 1.73
C LEU A 2 -18.87 16.81 0.75
N VAL A 3 -18.27 16.92 -0.45
CA VAL A 3 -18.38 15.87 -1.48
C VAL A 3 -17.83 14.52 -0.99
N THR A 4 -16.90 14.54 -0.03
CA THR A 4 -16.32 13.32 0.55
C THR A 4 -17.36 12.44 1.25
N HIS A 5 -18.52 12.99 1.59
CA HIS A 5 -19.59 12.25 2.26
C HIS A 5 -20.66 11.77 1.30
N GLN A 6 -20.48 11.96 -0.02
CA GLN A 6 -21.42 11.50 -1.02
C GLN A 6 -21.02 10.13 -1.54
N PRO A 7 -21.75 9.03 -1.20
CA PRO A 7 -21.35 7.68 -1.63
C PRO A 7 -21.27 7.53 -3.15
N VAL A 8 -22.05 8.31 -3.91
CA VAL A 8 -22.05 8.23 -5.36
C VAL A 8 -20.67 8.53 -5.97
N PHE A 9 -19.86 9.38 -5.34
CA PHE A 9 -18.56 9.73 -5.86
C PHE A 9 -17.55 8.58 -5.75
N ARG A 10 -17.80 7.57 -4.94
CA ARG A 10 -16.94 6.39 -4.83
C ARG A 10 -17.06 5.45 -6.03
N LYS A 11 -18.07 5.68 -6.88
CA LYS A 11 -18.30 4.88 -8.08
C LYS A 11 -17.67 5.47 -9.32
N PHE A 12 -17.01 6.62 -9.21
CA PHE A 12 -16.36 7.29 -10.33
C PHE A 12 -14.83 7.13 -10.24
N TRP A 13 -14.20 7.18 -11.41
CA TRP A 13 -12.76 7.27 -11.51
C TRP A 13 -12.30 8.67 -11.09
N HIS A 14 -11.21 8.73 -10.36
CA HIS A 14 -10.64 9.99 -9.88
C HIS A 14 -9.20 10.11 -10.32
N ALA A 15 -8.84 11.26 -10.89
CA ALA A 15 -7.44 11.58 -11.16
C ALA A 15 -6.82 12.11 -9.87
N VAL A 16 -5.78 11.45 -9.37
CA VAL A 16 -5.19 11.79 -8.08
C VAL A 16 -3.80 12.41 -8.18
N MET A 17 -2.91 11.85 -9.00
CA MET A 17 -1.57 12.38 -9.16
C MET A 17 -0.92 11.83 -10.43
N PRO A 18 0.13 12.52 -10.98
CA PRO A 18 0.88 11.97 -12.10
C PRO A 18 1.57 10.67 -11.72
N LEU A 19 1.58 9.71 -12.64
CA LEU A 19 2.22 8.42 -12.43
C LEU A 19 3.71 8.57 -12.10
N SER A 20 4.36 9.60 -12.65
CA SER A 20 5.77 9.87 -12.41
C SER A 20 6.10 10.12 -10.94
N GLN A 21 5.16 10.58 -10.13
CA GLN A 21 5.39 10.77 -8.70
C GLN A 21 5.59 9.46 -7.96
N LEU A 22 5.04 8.37 -8.48
CA LEU A 22 5.16 7.05 -7.85
C LEU A 22 6.54 6.43 -8.07
N ALA A 23 7.32 6.95 -9.01
CA ALA A 23 8.68 6.47 -9.24
C ALA A 23 9.60 6.77 -8.04
N SER A 24 9.26 7.74 -7.20
CA SER A 24 10.01 8.09 -6.00
C SER A 24 9.67 7.21 -4.80
N GLY A 25 8.69 6.32 -4.93
CA GLY A 25 8.22 5.46 -3.86
C GLY A 25 6.75 5.68 -3.52
N PRO A 26 6.25 5.06 -2.45
CA PRO A 26 4.85 5.20 -2.06
C PRO A 26 4.49 6.66 -1.75
N GLN A 27 3.30 7.07 -2.16
CA GLN A 27 2.80 8.43 -1.92
C GLN A 27 1.48 8.38 -1.17
N PRO A 28 1.33 9.19 -0.10
CA PRO A 28 0.06 9.29 0.60
C PRO A 28 -0.90 10.19 -0.17
N PHE A 29 -2.18 9.89 -0.09
CA PHE A 29 -3.23 10.72 -0.66
C PHE A 29 -4.52 10.52 0.12
N THR A 30 -5.28 11.60 0.31
CA THR A 30 -6.60 11.50 0.92
C THR A 30 -7.64 11.65 -0.17
N LEU A 31 -8.45 10.61 -0.38
CA LEU A 31 -9.49 10.60 -1.39
C LEU A 31 -10.83 10.32 -0.74
N LEU A 32 -11.78 11.24 -0.94
CA LEU A 32 -13.13 11.12 -0.39
C LEU A 32 -13.13 10.78 1.11
N GLY A 33 -12.24 11.43 1.86
CA GLY A 33 -12.15 11.25 3.30
C GLY A 33 -11.34 10.03 3.75
N GLU A 34 -10.80 9.24 2.84
CA GLU A 34 -9.99 8.07 3.17
C GLU A 34 -8.52 8.31 2.86
N SER A 35 -7.66 7.95 3.81
CA SER A 35 -6.22 7.97 3.60
C SER A 35 -5.82 6.73 2.83
N ILE A 36 -5.20 6.93 1.67
CA ILE A 36 -4.70 5.83 0.83
C ILE A 36 -3.22 6.03 0.56
N VAL A 37 -2.55 4.94 0.24
CA VAL A 37 -1.17 4.95 -0.26
C VAL A 37 -1.18 4.46 -1.70
N LEU A 38 -0.47 5.18 -2.57
CA LEU A 38 -0.32 4.83 -3.98
C LEU A 38 1.12 4.39 -4.19
N PHE A 39 1.31 3.32 -4.97
CA PHE A 39 2.64 2.82 -5.27
C PHE A 39 2.61 2.06 -6.59
N LEU A 40 3.80 1.76 -7.14
CA LEU A 40 3.93 0.93 -8.34
C LEU A 40 4.16 -0.51 -7.91
N ASP A 41 3.37 -1.42 -8.49
CA ASP A 41 3.55 -2.86 -8.22
C ASP A 41 4.74 -3.42 -9.02
N ALA A 42 4.96 -4.74 -8.93
CA ALA A 42 6.11 -5.37 -9.57
C ALA A 42 6.11 -5.24 -11.10
N GLN A 43 4.94 -5.02 -11.71
CA GLN A 43 4.81 -4.82 -13.15
C GLN A 43 4.85 -3.34 -13.54
N GLY A 44 5.07 -2.44 -12.59
CA GLY A 44 5.08 -1.01 -12.83
C GLY A 44 3.69 -0.38 -12.95
N GLU A 45 2.64 -1.12 -12.58
CA GLU A 45 1.28 -0.63 -12.60
C GLU A 45 0.93 0.06 -11.28
N PRO A 46 0.14 1.14 -11.31
CA PRO A 46 -0.26 1.80 -10.06
C PRO A 46 -1.18 0.92 -9.23
N ALA A 47 -0.97 0.98 -7.93
CA ALA A 47 -1.80 0.26 -6.96
C ALA A 47 -2.13 1.20 -5.80
N ALA A 48 -3.25 0.96 -5.15
CA ALA A 48 -3.71 1.76 -4.04
C ALA A 48 -4.19 0.86 -2.91
N LEU A 49 -3.75 1.16 -1.69
CA LEU A 49 -4.20 0.46 -0.49
C LEU A 49 -4.62 1.49 0.54
N ARG A 50 -5.36 1.05 1.56
CA ARG A 50 -5.57 1.89 2.74
C ARG A 50 -4.21 2.19 3.36
N ASP A 51 -3.97 3.44 3.72
CA ASP A 51 -2.67 3.87 4.26
C ASP A 51 -2.53 3.49 5.72
N ARG A 52 -2.53 2.17 5.98
CA ARG A 52 -2.52 1.64 7.33
C ARG A 52 -2.00 0.20 7.32
N CYS A 53 -1.05 -0.09 8.21
CA CYS A 53 -0.60 -1.45 8.44
C CYS A 53 -1.64 -2.19 9.28
N CYS A 54 -2.02 -3.41 8.90
CA CYS A 54 -3.12 -4.13 9.55
C CYS A 54 -2.80 -4.56 11.00
N HIS A 55 -1.53 -4.72 11.36
CA HIS A 55 -1.17 -5.14 12.71
C HIS A 55 -0.97 -3.95 13.67
N ARG A 56 -0.78 -2.75 13.12
CA ARG A 56 -0.56 -1.53 13.89
C ARG A 56 -1.21 -0.36 13.15
N THR A 57 -1.24 0.80 13.78
CA THR A 57 -1.77 2.02 13.15
C THR A 57 -0.73 2.76 12.32
N ALA A 58 0.45 2.16 12.09
CA ALA A 58 1.48 2.77 11.27
C ALA A 58 0.99 2.96 9.83
N ARG A 59 1.43 4.05 9.19
CA ARG A 59 1.05 4.37 7.82
C ARG A 59 1.98 3.65 6.84
N LEU A 60 1.40 2.99 5.85
CA LEU A 60 2.18 2.32 4.81
C LEU A 60 2.94 3.31 3.94
N SER A 61 2.45 4.53 3.78
CA SER A 61 3.14 5.57 3.01
C SER A 61 4.47 5.99 3.63
N LYS A 62 4.71 5.66 4.88
CA LYS A 62 5.99 5.91 5.55
C LYS A 62 7.00 4.78 5.32
N GLY A 63 6.58 3.71 4.66
CA GLY A 63 7.46 2.61 4.28
C GLY A 63 8.05 2.79 2.89
N TRP A 64 8.32 1.70 2.22
CA TRP A 64 8.94 1.71 0.89
C TRP A 64 8.51 0.49 0.09
N CYS A 65 8.78 0.54 -1.23
CA CYS A 65 8.56 -0.62 -2.09
C CYS A 65 9.76 -1.57 -2.01
N VAL A 66 9.48 -2.86 -2.12
CA VAL A 66 10.50 -3.91 -2.11
C VAL A 66 10.22 -4.92 -3.23
N ASP A 67 11.27 -5.59 -3.69
CA ASP A 67 11.14 -6.67 -4.67
C ASP A 67 10.76 -8.00 -3.97
N ALA A 68 10.73 -9.08 -4.74
CA ALA A 68 10.35 -10.39 -4.22
C ALA A 68 11.32 -10.91 -3.15
N GLN A 69 12.55 -10.40 -3.11
CA GLN A 69 13.56 -10.78 -2.14
C GLN A 69 13.60 -9.84 -0.94
N GLY A 70 12.71 -8.83 -0.91
CA GLY A 70 12.65 -7.87 0.18
C GLY A 70 13.65 -6.73 0.07
N GLN A 71 14.30 -6.55 -1.08
CA GLN A 71 15.22 -5.45 -1.33
C GLN A 71 14.46 -4.22 -1.79
N ALA A 72 14.86 -3.04 -1.28
CA ALA A 72 14.22 -1.79 -1.66
C ALA A 72 14.36 -1.54 -3.16
N CYS A 73 13.27 -1.15 -3.82
CA CYS A 73 13.27 -0.82 -5.24
C CYS A 73 12.15 0.18 -5.55
N ALA A 74 12.14 0.72 -6.78
CA ALA A 74 11.18 1.73 -7.17
C ALA A 74 9.76 1.20 -7.31
N GLN A 75 9.62 -0.10 -7.56
CA GLN A 75 8.33 -0.75 -7.76
C GLN A 75 8.35 -2.16 -7.18
N GLY A 76 7.20 -2.65 -6.74
CA GLY A 76 7.11 -3.97 -6.14
C GLY A 76 5.98 -4.06 -5.14
N HIS A 77 6.24 -4.76 -4.05
CA HIS A 77 5.33 -4.81 -2.91
C HIS A 77 5.62 -3.64 -1.98
N ILE A 78 4.65 -3.27 -1.13
CA ILE A 78 4.87 -2.20 -0.17
C ILE A 78 5.18 -2.79 1.20
N GLN A 79 6.26 -2.30 1.81
CA GLN A 79 6.72 -2.75 3.13
C GLN A 79 6.48 -1.66 4.15
N CYS A 80 5.83 -2.03 5.28
CA CYS A 80 5.63 -1.13 6.40
C CYS A 80 6.98 -0.79 7.04
N GLY A 81 7.23 0.51 7.24
CA GLY A 81 8.48 0.97 7.84
C GLY A 81 8.63 0.66 9.32
N TYR A 82 7.57 0.18 9.98
CA TYR A 82 7.59 -0.04 11.42
C TYR A 82 8.15 -1.42 11.80
N HIS A 83 7.58 -2.50 11.26
CA HIS A 83 8.05 -3.86 11.55
C HIS A 83 8.35 -4.68 10.29
N GLY A 84 8.31 -4.05 9.13
CA GLY A 84 8.68 -4.71 7.88
C GLY A 84 7.62 -5.63 7.29
N TRP A 85 6.37 -5.57 7.75
CA TRP A 85 5.29 -6.35 7.14
C TRP A 85 5.11 -5.91 5.69
N THR A 86 5.06 -6.87 4.78
CA THR A 86 5.01 -6.59 3.34
C THR A 86 3.65 -6.97 2.78
N TYR A 87 3.09 -6.08 1.96
CA TYR A 87 1.76 -6.22 1.36
C TYR A 87 1.88 -6.28 -0.16
N ASP A 88 1.04 -7.12 -0.79
CA ASP A 88 0.90 -7.10 -2.25
C ASP A 88 -0.07 -6.00 -2.68
N ARG A 89 -0.28 -5.86 -4.00
CA ARG A 89 -1.14 -4.81 -4.53
C ARG A 89 -2.62 -4.97 -4.13
N GLY A 90 -3.00 -6.16 -3.73
CA GLY A 90 -4.36 -6.43 -3.27
C GLY A 90 -4.55 -6.18 -1.78
N GLY A 91 -3.50 -5.78 -1.07
CA GLY A 91 -3.55 -5.52 0.36
C GLY A 91 -3.33 -6.74 1.23
N LYS A 92 -2.97 -7.88 0.66
CA LYS A 92 -2.69 -9.09 1.41
C LYS A 92 -1.26 -9.04 1.96
N VAL A 93 -1.10 -9.40 3.25
CA VAL A 93 0.23 -9.52 3.86
C VAL A 93 0.88 -10.78 3.31
N ILE A 94 2.05 -10.62 2.68
CA ILE A 94 2.77 -11.72 2.05
C ILE A 94 4.07 -12.07 2.78
N ARG A 95 4.52 -11.22 3.70
CA ARG A 95 5.74 -11.47 4.47
C ARG A 95 5.65 -10.78 5.82
N ILE A 96 6.03 -11.53 6.85
CA ILE A 96 6.20 -11.02 8.21
C ILE A 96 7.60 -11.41 8.64
N PRO A 97 8.54 -10.46 8.72
CA PRO A 97 9.95 -10.78 9.04
C PRO A 97 10.16 -11.49 10.38
N GLN A 98 9.24 -11.28 11.33
CA GLN A 98 9.33 -11.90 12.65
C GLN A 98 8.91 -13.37 12.66
N TYR A 99 8.32 -13.86 11.55
CA TYR A 99 7.94 -15.26 11.44
C TYR A 99 9.17 -16.11 11.07
N ASP A 100 9.22 -17.31 11.60
CA ASP A 100 10.23 -18.28 11.22
C ASP A 100 10.10 -18.64 9.75
N GLU A 101 11.23 -19.01 9.13
CA GLU A 101 11.26 -19.46 7.75
C GLU A 101 10.30 -20.63 7.56
N GLY A 102 9.47 -20.55 6.53
CA GLY A 102 8.48 -21.59 6.25
C GLY A 102 7.14 -21.41 6.94
N ARG A 103 7.03 -20.48 7.88
CA ARG A 103 5.76 -20.19 8.54
C ARG A 103 4.86 -19.38 7.60
N ALA A 104 3.67 -19.90 7.33
CA ALA A 104 2.73 -19.25 6.43
C ALA A 104 2.07 -18.04 7.09
N VAL A 105 1.85 -16.98 6.29
CA VAL A 105 1.08 -15.81 6.73
C VAL A 105 -0.40 -16.19 6.69
N PRO A 106 -1.17 -15.92 7.77
CA PRO A 106 -2.61 -16.17 7.74
C PRO A 106 -3.29 -15.42 6.60
N PRO A 107 -4.22 -16.07 5.85
CA PRO A 107 -4.81 -15.45 4.65
C PRO A 107 -5.73 -14.27 4.94
N ASP A 108 -6.16 -14.09 6.17
CA ASP A 108 -7.01 -12.97 6.58
C ASP A 108 -6.22 -11.71 6.96
N TYR A 109 -4.90 -11.74 6.89
CA TYR A 109 -4.06 -10.56 7.15
C TYR A 109 -4.05 -9.66 5.90
N LYS A 110 -4.80 -8.57 5.98
CA LYS A 110 -4.94 -7.60 4.89
C LYS A 110 -4.96 -6.17 5.43
#